data_26ff506dee8b4083b43b79f94a1965d2
#
_entry.id   26ff506dee8b4083b43b79f94a1965d2
#
_cell.length_a   1.000
_cell.length_b   1.000
_cell.length_c   1.000
_cell.angle_alpha   90.00
_cell.angle_beta   90.00
_cell.angle_gamma   90.00
#
_symmetry.space_group_name_H-M   'P 1'
#
loop_
_entity.id
_entity.type
_entity.pdbx_description
1 polymer ?
#
loop_
_entity_poly.entity_id
_entity_poly.type
_entity_poly.pdbx_seq_one_letter_code
_entity_poly.pdbx_strand_id
1 'polypeptide(L)'
;IFLGDYLDPYSEEGITPEDAYNELLDIIAFKKEHPDNVTLLLGNHDLGYLDSNICSFRQDKRNLKRNRKLLRDNLELFDIISEDSFGDQKILFSHAGIRTTWLVNNNWLFDTKNFKPTVINELFHDDEGRKDLFISLADVSIFRGGLDTSGSVVWTDIEEFVYCNDELPGYIQIFGHSLHSGGAWTIENKLWCVDCAMGFECNGDSNSGEINIPA
;
A
#
# COMPACT_ATOMS: atom_id res chain seq x y z
N ILE A 1 -3.93 9.58 -5.93
CA ILE A 1 -3.62 8.15 -5.66
C ILE A 1 -4.09 7.85 -4.26
N PHE A 2 -4.86 6.77 -4.10
CA PHE A 2 -5.26 6.20 -2.81
C PHE A 2 -4.33 5.02 -2.51
N LEU A 3 -3.80 4.95 -1.28
CA LEU A 3 -2.73 4.00 -0.94
C LEU A 3 -3.23 2.70 -0.28
N GLY A 4 -4.54 2.45 -0.25
CA GLY A 4 -5.12 1.22 0.32
C GLY A 4 -5.60 1.36 1.76
N ASP A 5 -5.98 0.21 2.33
CA ASP A 5 -6.58 0.06 3.66
C ASP A 5 -7.90 0.81 3.80
N TYR A 6 -8.79 0.59 2.83
CA TYR A 6 -10.14 1.19 2.80
C TYR A 6 -11.07 0.58 3.85
N LEU A 7 -10.78 -0.63 4.28
CA LEU A 7 -11.61 -1.42 5.19
C LEU A 7 -10.90 -1.60 6.53
N ASP A 8 -11.65 -2.09 7.54
CA ASP A 8 -11.14 -2.43 8.86
C ASP A 8 -10.55 -1.24 9.66
N PRO A 9 -11.29 -0.12 9.81
CA PRO A 9 -10.83 1.05 10.55
C PRO A 9 -10.49 0.70 12.00
N TYR A 10 -9.62 1.47 12.62
CA TYR A 10 -9.39 1.37 14.07
C TYR A 10 -10.60 1.91 14.84
N SER A 11 -10.92 1.30 15.99
CA SER A 11 -12.03 1.74 16.84
C SER A 11 -11.86 3.19 17.32
N GLU A 12 -10.62 3.64 17.46
CA GLU A 12 -10.23 4.96 17.92
C GLU A 12 -10.49 6.06 16.89
N GLU A 13 -10.63 5.70 15.63
CA GLU A 13 -10.91 6.64 14.53
C GLU A 13 -12.37 7.11 14.54
N GLY A 14 -13.24 6.43 15.27
CA GLY A 14 -14.67 6.74 15.33
C GLY A 14 -15.42 6.39 14.03
N ILE A 15 -14.77 5.70 13.10
CA ILE A 15 -15.34 5.23 11.84
C ILE A 15 -15.89 3.82 12.06
N THR A 16 -17.13 3.58 11.65
CA THR A 16 -17.70 2.24 11.73
C THR A 16 -17.32 1.42 10.50
N PRO A 17 -17.32 0.06 10.57
CA PRO A 17 -17.12 -0.78 9.38
C PRO A 17 -18.14 -0.52 8.25
N GLU A 18 -19.33 0.00 8.58
CA GLU A 18 -20.34 0.38 7.59
C GLU A 18 -19.98 1.70 6.91
N ASP A 19 -19.44 2.67 7.66
CA ASP A 19 -18.96 3.93 7.09
C ASP A 19 -17.78 3.67 6.14
N ALA A 20 -16.80 2.85 6.53
CA ALA A 20 -15.68 2.46 5.70
C ALA A 20 -16.13 1.74 4.41
N TYR A 21 -17.12 0.87 4.51
CA TYR A 21 -17.70 0.20 3.33
C TYR A 21 -18.37 1.21 2.38
N ASN A 22 -19.14 2.16 2.91
CA ASN A 22 -19.82 3.17 2.09
C ASN A 22 -18.80 4.12 1.45
N GLU A 23 -17.76 4.50 2.16
CA GLU A 23 -16.66 5.30 1.62
C GLU A 23 -15.93 4.59 0.48
N LEU A 24 -15.66 3.28 0.63
CA LEU A 24 -15.09 2.49 -0.47
C LEU A 24 -16.00 2.44 -1.70
N LEU A 25 -17.33 2.37 -1.53
CA LEU A 25 -18.27 2.47 -2.65
C LEU A 25 -18.16 3.82 -3.38
N ASP A 26 -18.05 4.92 -2.63
CA ASP A 26 -17.90 6.26 -3.19
C ASP A 26 -16.54 6.43 -3.90
N ILE A 27 -15.46 5.89 -3.34
CA ILE A 27 -14.13 5.86 -3.95
C ILE A 27 -14.14 5.06 -5.27
N ILE A 28 -14.79 3.90 -5.30
CA ILE A 28 -14.95 3.09 -6.51
C ILE A 28 -15.77 3.86 -7.57
N ALA A 29 -16.83 4.54 -7.16
CA ALA A 29 -17.62 5.37 -8.06
C ALA A 29 -16.77 6.52 -8.63
N PHE A 30 -16.01 7.18 -7.79
CA PHE A 30 -15.10 8.26 -8.19
C PHE A 30 -14.02 7.78 -9.16
N LYS A 31 -13.44 6.58 -8.95
CA LYS A 31 -12.51 5.96 -9.91
C LYS A 31 -13.17 5.71 -11.26
N LYS A 32 -14.43 5.23 -11.28
CA LYS A 32 -15.17 4.96 -12.51
C LYS A 32 -15.52 6.25 -13.28
N GLU A 33 -15.75 7.35 -12.56
CA GLU A 33 -16.01 8.66 -13.16
C GLU A 33 -14.71 9.30 -13.69
N HIS A 34 -13.57 9.03 -13.04
CA HIS A 34 -12.27 9.63 -13.36
C HIS A 34 -11.18 8.56 -13.61
N PRO A 35 -11.37 7.66 -14.60
CA PRO A 35 -10.51 6.46 -14.75
C PRO A 35 -9.04 6.77 -14.99
N ASP A 36 -8.73 7.89 -15.64
CA ASP A 36 -7.35 8.27 -15.98
C ASP A 36 -6.67 9.11 -14.89
N ASN A 37 -7.44 9.69 -13.96
CA ASN A 37 -6.95 10.64 -12.98
C ASN A 37 -6.92 10.10 -11.55
N VAL A 38 -7.55 8.96 -11.32
CA VAL A 38 -7.63 8.32 -10.01
C VAL A 38 -6.96 6.95 -10.07
N THR A 39 -6.05 6.69 -9.14
CA THR A 39 -5.41 5.37 -8.96
C THR A 39 -5.79 4.83 -7.60
N LEU A 40 -6.22 3.58 -7.56
CA LEU A 40 -6.56 2.87 -6.32
C LEU A 40 -5.55 1.75 -6.09
N LEU A 41 -4.80 1.82 -4.99
CA LEU A 41 -3.92 0.74 -4.57
C LEU A 41 -4.60 -0.08 -3.47
N LEU A 42 -4.24 -1.35 -3.34
CA LEU A 42 -4.72 -2.20 -2.24
C LEU A 42 -3.68 -2.25 -1.12
N GLY A 43 -4.18 -2.14 0.11
CA GLY A 43 -3.43 -2.39 1.32
C GLY A 43 -3.56 -3.83 1.81
N ASN A 44 -2.83 -4.15 2.88
CA ASN A 44 -2.86 -5.50 3.46
C ASN A 44 -4.25 -5.88 3.99
N HIS A 45 -5.01 -4.94 4.56
CA HIS A 45 -6.38 -5.19 5.03
C HIS A 45 -7.33 -5.50 3.87
N ASP A 46 -7.25 -4.77 2.76
CA ASP A 46 -8.08 -5.01 1.58
C ASP A 46 -7.76 -6.37 0.95
N LEU A 47 -6.46 -6.66 0.76
CA LEU A 47 -5.98 -7.95 0.23
C LEU A 47 -6.36 -9.12 1.13
N GLY A 48 -6.46 -8.92 2.44
CA GLY A 48 -6.94 -9.90 3.40
C GLY A 48 -8.35 -10.42 3.11
N TYR A 49 -9.20 -9.62 2.46
CA TYR A 49 -10.51 -10.08 1.98
C TYR A 49 -10.41 -10.96 0.73
N LEU A 50 -9.34 -10.85 -0.04
CA LEU A 50 -9.08 -11.68 -1.22
C LEU A 50 -8.38 -12.98 -0.83
N ASP A 51 -7.35 -12.90 0.03
CA ASP A 51 -6.63 -14.03 0.63
C ASP A 51 -6.34 -13.75 2.12
N SER A 52 -6.87 -14.59 3.00
CA SER A 52 -6.72 -14.46 4.45
C SER A 52 -5.29 -14.72 4.96
N ASN A 53 -4.41 -15.29 4.14
CA ASN A 53 -3.01 -15.47 4.50
C ASN A 53 -2.25 -14.13 4.49
N ILE A 54 -2.69 -13.16 3.68
CA ILE A 54 -2.07 -11.83 3.64
C ILE A 54 -2.41 -11.04 4.91
N CYS A 55 -3.68 -10.98 5.29
CA CYS A 55 -4.13 -10.32 6.51
C CYS A 55 -5.45 -10.89 7.00
N SER A 56 -5.56 -11.09 8.30
CA SER A 56 -6.83 -11.47 8.95
C SER A 56 -7.11 -10.67 10.23
N PHE A 57 -6.25 -9.72 10.57
CA PHE A 57 -6.40 -8.83 11.71
C PHE A 57 -7.54 -7.85 11.50
N ARG A 58 -8.26 -7.48 12.55
CA ARG A 58 -9.37 -6.52 12.59
C ARG A 58 -10.47 -6.73 11.54
N GLN A 59 -10.36 -7.76 10.71
CA GLN A 59 -11.27 -8.03 9.60
C GLN A 59 -12.73 -8.05 10.07
N ASP A 60 -13.61 -7.31 9.39
CA ASP A 60 -15.06 -7.33 9.64
C ASP A 60 -15.65 -8.70 9.26
N LYS A 61 -15.58 -9.62 10.22
CA LYS A 61 -16.08 -11.01 10.05
C LYS A 61 -17.59 -11.08 9.83
N ARG A 62 -18.35 -10.06 10.27
CA ARG A 62 -19.82 -10.03 10.10
C ARG A 62 -20.18 -9.79 8.63
N ASN A 63 -19.43 -8.92 7.96
CA ASN A 63 -19.67 -8.52 6.58
C ASN A 63 -18.63 -9.12 5.60
N LEU A 64 -17.87 -10.12 6.01
CA LEU A 64 -16.78 -10.71 5.23
C LEU A 64 -17.19 -11.05 3.78
N LYS A 65 -18.36 -11.64 3.58
CA LYS A 65 -18.84 -12.03 2.24
C LYS A 65 -19.16 -10.80 1.38
N ARG A 66 -19.74 -9.77 1.98
CA ARG A 66 -20.09 -8.50 1.30
C ARG A 66 -18.85 -7.77 0.86
N ASN A 67 -17.89 -7.57 1.77
CA ASN A 67 -16.65 -6.86 1.52
C ASN A 67 -15.80 -7.57 0.46
N ARG A 68 -15.66 -8.92 0.60
CA ARG A 68 -14.99 -9.75 -0.40
C ARG A 68 -15.62 -9.65 -1.78
N LYS A 69 -16.95 -9.65 -1.85
CA LYS A 69 -17.68 -9.52 -3.10
C LYS A 69 -17.43 -8.16 -3.75
N LEU A 70 -17.46 -7.07 -2.97
CA LEU A 70 -17.22 -5.73 -3.47
C LEU A 70 -15.84 -5.61 -4.13
N LEU A 71 -14.78 -6.08 -3.44
CA LEU A 71 -13.41 -6.04 -3.97
C LEU A 71 -13.26 -6.91 -5.21
N ARG A 72 -13.81 -8.13 -5.22
CA ARG A 72 -13.74 -9.04 -6.36
C ARG A 72 -14.47 -8.52 -7.59
N ASP A 73 -15.65 -7.94 -7.40
CA ASP A 73 -16.48 -7.41 -8.49
C ASP A 73 -15.86 -6.17 -9.15
N ASN A 74 -14.85 -5.55 -8.51
CA ASN A 74 -14.19 -4.34 -8.99
C ASN A 74 -12.66 -4.49 -9.02
N LEU A 75 -12.15 -5.73 -9.04
CA LEU A 75 -10.73 -6.02 -8.89
C LEU A 75 -9.86 -5.32 -9.95
N GLU A 76 -10.40 -5.17 -11.15
CA GLU A 76 -9.74 -4.51 -12.29
C GLU A 76 -9.50 -3.00 -12.09
N LEU A 77 -10.11 -2.39 -11.07
CA LEU A 77 -9.94 -0.97 -10.77
C LEU A 77 -8.76 -0.71 -9.82
N PHE A 78 -8.21 -1.76 -9.23
CA PHE A 78 -7.17 -1.69 -8.22
C PHE A 78 -5.85 -2.22 -8.74
N ASP A 79 -4.77 -1.65 -8.24
CA ASP A 79 -3.39 -2.07 -8.43
C ASP A 79 -2.70 -2.32 -7.08
N ILE A 80 -1.49 -2.86 -7.10
CA ILE A 80 -0.63 -3.00 -5.91
C ILE A 80 0.36 -1.85 -5.83
N ILE A 81 0.82 -1.36 -6.98
CA ILE A 81 1.75 -0.23 -7.08
C ILE A 81 1.30 0.74 -8.18
N SER A 82 1.82 1.96 -8.12
CA SER A 82 1.74 2.91 -9.25
C SER A 82 3.07 3.60 -9.45
N GLU A 83 3.46 3.81 -10.70
CA GLU A 83 4.65 4.55 -11.06
C GLU A 83 4.27 5.89 -11.70
N ASP A 84 5.04 6.92 -11.40
CA ASP A 84 4.96 8.23 -12.03
C ASP A 84 6.37 8.81 -12.16
N SER A 85 6.49 9.98 -12.76
CA SER A 85 7.76 10.68 -12.91
C SER A 85 7.60 12.18 -12.70
N PHE A 86 8.57 12.80 -12.05
CA PHE A 86 8.66 14.24 -11.93
C PHE A 86 10.06 14.70 -12.41
N GLY A 87 10.13 15.34 -13.56
CA GLY A 87 11.39 15.58 -14.25
C GLY A 87 12.09 14.27 -14.60
N ASP A 88 13.33 14.11 -14.17
CA ASP A 88 14.11 12.87 -14.36
C ASP A 88 13.94 11.86 -13.23
N GLN A 89 13.16 12.17 -12.21
CA GLN A 89 12.97 11.33 -11.04
C GLN A 89 11.78 10.40 -11.24
N LYS A 90 11.97 9.12 -10.93
CA LYS A 90 10.89 8.12 -10.90
C LYS A 90 10.30 8.07 -9.51
N ILE A 91 8.98 8.09 -9.46
CA ILE A 91 8.21 8.01 -8.22
C ILE A 91 7.45 6.70 -8.20
N LEU A 92 7.53 5.99 -7.09
CA LEU A 92 6.81 4.74 -6.85
C LEU A 92 5.85 4.94 -5.70
N PHE A 93 4.59 4.67 -5.95
CA PHE A 93 3.53 4.63 -4.94
C PHE A 93 3.19 3.18 -4.62
N SER A 94 3.07 2.88 -3.34
CA SER A 94 2.65 1.56 -2.85
C SER A 94 2.01 1.71 -1.48
N HIS A 95 1.40 0.65 -0.97
CA HIS A 95 0.81 0.72 0.37
C HIS A 95 1.88 0.89 1.46
N ALA A 96 2.95 0.09 1.45
CA ALA A 96 3.94 0.05 2.54
C ALA A 96 5.41 0.25 2.11
N GLY A 97 5.68 0.46 0.82
CA GLY A 97 7.04 0.58 0.28
C GLY A 97 7.66 -0.76 -0.15
N ILE A 98 8.63 -0.69 -1.05
CA ILE A 98 9.35 -1.87 -1.57
C ILE A 98 10.79 -1.87 -1.07
N ARG A 99 11.19 -2.98 -0.46
CA ARG A 99 12.57 -3.26 -0.05
C ARG A 99 13.23 -4.26 -0.98
N THR A 100 14.53 -4.05 -1.26
CA THR A 100 15.30 -5.01 -2.07
C THR A 100 15.42 -6.37 -1.40
N THR A 101 15.46 -6.43 -0.07
CA THR A 101 15.47 -7.70 0.68
C THR A 101 14.22 -8.53 0.40
N TRP A 102 13.04 -7.92 0.34
CA TRP A 102 11.82 -8.64 -0.01
C TRP A 102 11.89 -9.24 -1.43
N LEU A 103 12.40 -8.50 -2.41
CA LEU A 103 12.60 -9.00 -3.77
C LEU A 103 13.57 -10.18 -3.82
N VAL A 104 14.68 -10.08 -3.07
CA VAL A 104 15.69 -11.16 -3.00
C VAL A 104 15.12 -12.41 -2.35
N ASN A 105 14.35 -12.28 -1.28
CA ASN A 105 13.66 -13.41 -0.64
C ASN A 105 12.67 -14.10 -1.58
N ASN A 106 12.08 -13.34 -2.48
CA ASN A 106 11.11 -13.81 -3.47
C ASN A 106 11.70 -13.91 -4.89
N ASN A 107 13.00 -14.25 -5.01
CA ASN A 107 13.70 -14.39 -6.30
C ASN A 107 13.18 -15.53 -7.19
N TRP A 108 12.34 -16.39 -6.63
CA TRP A 108 11.61 -17.42 -7.38
C TRP A 108 10.46 -16.82 -8.20
N LEU A 109 9.98 -15.61 -7.83
CA LEU A 109 8.91 -14.87 -8.49
C LEU A 109 9.46 -13.67 -9.28
N PHE A 110 10.48 -12.98 -8.74
CA PHE A 110 11.01 -11.74 -9.31
C PHE A 110 12.43 -11.90 -9.88
N ASP A 111 12.66 -11.42 -11.10
CA ASP A 111 14.03 -11.21 -11.59
C ASP A 111 14.67 -10.00 -10.90
N THR A 112 15.39 -10.24 -9.83
CA THR A 112 15.99 -9.18 -9.01
C THR A 112 17.05 -8.35 -9.72
N LYS A 113 17.61 -8.84 -10.86
CA LYS A 113 18.62 -8.12 -11.64
C LYS A 113 18.01 -7.12 -12.61
N ASN A 114 16.82 -7.43 -13.10
CA ASN A 114 16.10 -6.62 -14.10
C ASN A 114 14.70 -6.25 -13.57
N PHE A 115 14.55 -6.12 -12.26
CA PHE A 115 13.26 -5.86 -11.64
C PHE A 115 12.66 -4.54 -12.14
N LYS A 116 11.41 -4.62 -12.52
CA LYS A 116 10.56 -3.47 -12.83
C LYS A 116 9.34 -3.56 -11.92
N PRO A 117 8.99 -2.51 -11.18
CA PRO A 117 7.85 -2.55 -10.26
C PRO A 117 6.54 -2.95 -10.95
N THR A 118 6.34 -2.58 -12.22
CA THR A 118 5.14 -2.91 -12.99
C THR A 118 4.84 -4.41 -13.06
N VAL A 119 5.87 -5.28 -12.91
CA VAL A 119 5.67 -6.74 -12.88
C VAL A 119 4.74 -7.17 -11.74
N ILE A 120 4.68 -6.41 -10.66
CA ILE A 120 3.77 -6.71 -9.54
C ILE A 120 2.31 -6.60 -9.99
N ASN A 121 1.96 -5.54 -10.74
CA ASN A 121 0.62 -5.38 -11.28
C ASN A 121 0.33 -6.39 -12.39
N GLU A 122 1.32 -6.71 -13.25
CA GLU A 122 1.20 -7.75 -14.28
C GLU A 122 0.81 -9.08 -13.63
N LEU A 123 1.49 -9.49 -12.55
CA LEU A 123 1.16 -10.67 -11.77
C LEU A 123 -0.21 -10.56 -11.09
N PHE A 124 -0.53 -9.38 -10.54
CA PHE A 124 -1.81 -9.16 -9.86
C PHE A 124 -3.02 -9.32 -10.80
N HIS A 125 -2.91 -8.88 -12.05
CA HIS A 125 -3.98 -8.98 -13.04
C HIS A 125 -4.01 -10.30 -13.81
N ASP A 126 -2.96 -11.13 -13.69
CA ASP A 126 -2.97 -12.50 -14.21
C ASP A 126 -3.48 -13.50 -13.16
N ASP A 127 -4.43 -14.35 -13.50
CA ASP A 127 -5.06 -15.25 -12.53
C ASP A 127 -4.11 -16.28 -11.91
N GLU A 128 -3.14 -16.77 -12.65
CA GLU A 128 -2.13 -17.71 -12.12
C GLU A 128 -1.03 -16.95 -11.38
N GLY A 129 -0.51 -15.86 -11.98
CA GLY A 129 0.50 -15.01 -11.36
C GLY A 129 0.04 -14.40 -10.04
N ARG A 130 -1.25 -14.07 -9.91
CA ARG A 130 -1.83 -13.56 -8.66
C ARG A 130 -1.72 -14.54 -7.51
N LYS A 131 -1.82 -15.83 -7.74
CA LYS A 131 -1.66 -16.84 -6.69
C LYS A 131 -0.24 -16.84 -6.14
N ASP A 132 0.74 -16.78 -7.02
CA ASP A 132 2.14 -16.72 -6.64
C ASP A 132 2.47 -15.39 -5.97
N LEU A 133 1.95 -14.28 -6.52
CA LEU A 133 2.10 -12.96 -5.90
C LEU A 133 1.52 -12.93 -4.49
N PHE A 134 0.34 -13.51 -4.24
CA PHE A 134 -0.28 -13.53 -2.91
C PHE A 134 0.55 -14.30 -1.88
N ILE A 135 1.31 -15.32 -2.29
CA ILE A 135 2.27 -15.99 -1.41
C ILE A 135 3.35 -14.99 -0.95
N SER A 136 3.91 -14.21 -1.86
CA SER A 136 4.94 -13.23 -1.52
C SER A 136 4.39 -12.01 -0.77
N LEU A 137 3.13 -11.61 -1.04
CA LEU A 137 2.48 -10.51 -0.31
C LEU A 137 2.16 -10.85 1.14
N ALA A 138 2.14 -12.12 1.51
CA ALA A 138 1.93 -12.58 2.88
C ALA A 138 3.19 -12.49 3.77
N ASP A 139 4.34 -12.08 3.23
CA ASP A 139 5.57 -11.89 4.01
C ASP A 139 5.39 -10.74 5.01
N VAL A 140 5.53 -11.05 6.30
CA VAL A 140 5.42 -10.11 7.42
C VAL A 140 6.68 -10.18 8.27
N SER A 141 7.38 -9.06 8.40
CA SER A 141 8.62 -9.02 9.16
C SER A 141 8.40 -9.03 10.68
N ILE A 142 9.50 -9.23 11.41
CA ILE A 142 9.52 -9.17 12.87
C ILE A 142 9.05 -7.81 13.42
N PHE A 143 9.22 -6.72 12.68
CA PHE A 143 8.76 -5.39 13.08
C PHE A 143 7.24 -5.29 13.16
N ARG A 144 6.54 -6.13 12.42
CA ARG A 144 5.07 -6.25 12.43
C ARG A 144 4.58 -7.54 13.11
N GLY A 145 5.46 -8.21 13.86
CA GLY A 145 5.13 -9.42 14.61
C GLY A 145 5.10 -10.71 13.76
N GLY A 146 5.58 -10.67 12.53
CA GLY A 146 5.78 -11.84 11.68
C GLY A 146 7.12 -12.55 11.95
N LEU A 147 7.51 -13.42 11.03
CA LEU A 147 8.73 -14.23 11.14
C LEU A 147 9.70 -14.00 9.97
N ASP A 148 9.31 -13.20 8.99
CA ASP A 148 10.11 -12.97 7.80
C ASP A 148 11.18 -11.91 8.06
N THR A 149 12.24 -11.94 7.26
CA THR A 149 13.35 -10.98 7.36
C THR A 149 13.01 -9.63 6.72
N SER A 150 11.91 -9.56 5.99
CA SER A 150 11.36 -8.35 5.39
C SER A 150 9.86 -8.45 5.24
N GLY A 151 9.15 -7.36 5.45
CA GLY A 151 7.76 -7.21 5.03
C GLY A 151 7.67 -7.10 3.50
N SER A 152 6.51 -7.50 2.95
CA SER A 152 6.17 -7.29 1.55
C SER A 152 5.84 -5.82 1.26
N VAL A 153 5.59 -5.50 -0.01
CA VAL A 153 5.16 -4.15 -0.45
C VAL A 153 3.88 -3.64 0.24
N VAL A 154 3.15 -4.51 0.94
CA VAL A 154 1.95 -4.15 1.72
C VAL A 154 2.11 -4.36 3.23
N TRP A 155 3.29 -4.81 3.69
CA TRP A 155 3.57 -5.10 5.09
C TRP A 155 4.87 -4.51 5.63
N THR A 156 5.68 -3.87 4.79
CA THR A 156 6.93 -3.23 5.23
C THR A 156 6.67 -2.19 6.31
N ASP A 157 7.39 -2.28 7.41
CA ASP A 157 7.37 -1.24 8.44
C ASP A 157 8.39 -0.14 8.11
N ILE A 158 8.06 1.09 8.46
CA ILE A 158 8.97 2.24 8.31
C ILE A 158 10.31 2.01 9.01
N GLU A 159 10.32 1.30 10.14
CA GLU A 159 11.54 0.98 10.89
C GLU A 159 12.46 0.04 10.11
N GLU A 160 11.93 -0.79 9.23
CA GLU A 160 12.75 -1.65 8.38
C GLU A 160 13.63 -0.82 7.45
N PHE A 161 13.13 0.28 6.92
CA PHE A 161 13.93 1.21 6.11
C PHE A 161 14.99 1.94 6.95
N VAL A 162 14.65 2.33 8.18
CA VAL A 162 15.59 3.00 9.10
C VAL A 162 16.78 2.11 9.44
N TYR A 163 16.53 0.82 9.74
CA TYR A 163 17.57 -0.08 10.22
C TYR A 163 18.32 -0.82 9.12
N CYS A 164 17.73 -1.02 7.96
CA CYS A 164 18.31 -1.89 6.94
C CYS A 164 18.86 -1.15 5.73
N ASN A 165 18.37 0.07 5.45
CA ASN A 165 18.83 0.93 4.34
C ASN A 165 18.90 0.17 3.00
N ASP A 166 17.81 -0.52 2.66
CA ASP A 166 17.71 -1.40 1.48
C ASP A 166 16.48 -1.07 0.61
N GLU A 167 16.16 0.22 0.51
CA GLU A 167 15.14 0.73 -0.37
C GLU A 167 15.40 0.35 -1.84
N LEU A 168 14.33 0.30 -2.64
CA LEU A 168 14.46 0.05 -4.07
C LEU A 168 15.24 1.19 -4.76
N PRO A 169 16.40 0.91 -5.38
CA PRO A 169 17.22 1.96 -5.96
C PRO A 169 16.57 2.59 -7.20
N GLY A 170 16.80 3.88 -7.39
CA GLY A 170 16.35 4.62 -8.57
C GLY A 170 14.91 5.12 -8.50
N TYR A 171 14.26 4.99 -7.34
CA TYR A 171 12.91 5.48 -7.10
C TYR A 171 12.86 6.36 -5.84
N ILE A 172 12.04 7.39 -5.90
CA ILE A 172 11.45 8.00 -4.73
C ILE A 172 10.21 7.19 -4.40
N GLN A 173 10.08 6.69 -3.18
CA GLN A 173 8.93 5.89 -2.77
C GLN A 173 7.99 6.70 -1.85
N ILE A 174 6.71 6.69 -2.16
CA ILE A 174 5.64 7.32 -1.37
C ILE A 174 4.68 6.21 -0.94
N PHE A 175 4.48 6.06 0.37
CA PHE A 175 3.70 4.97 0.95
C PHE A 175 3.02 5.39 2.26
N GLY A 176 2.14 4.53 2.77
CA GLY A 176 1.41 4.68 4.03
C GLY A 176 1.74 3.59 5.04
N HIS A 177 0.73 2.91 5.58
CA HIS A 177 0.77 1.71 6.43
C HIS A 177 1.40 1.88 7.82
N SER A 178 2.46 2.65 7.95
CA SER A 178 3.17 2.86 9.21
C SER A 178 2.74 4.17 9.84
N LEU A 179 1.80 4.05 10.78
CA LEU A 179 1.25 5.16 11.50
C LEU A 179 2.31 5.90 12.33
N HIS A 180 2.46 7.20 12.15
CA HIS A 180 3.38 8.02 12.94
C HIS A 180 2.77 9.37 13.30
N SER A 181 3.26 9.99 14.37
CA SER A 181 2.85 11.32 14.81
C SER A 181 3.68 12.39 14.09
N GLY A 182 3.05 13.48 13.72
CA GLY A 182 3.71 14.60 13.02
C GLY A 182 3.39 14.63 11.53
N GLY A 183 4.10 15.37 10.74
CA GLY A 183 3.91 15.42 9.28
C GLY A 183 4.44 14.20 8.55
N ALA A 184 4.43 14.21 7.22
CA ALA A 184 5.01 13.15 6.42
C ALA A 184 6.45 12.87 6.86
N TRP A 185 6.74 11.59 7.11
CA TRP A 185 8.08 11.16 7.52
C TRP A 185 8.93 10.89 6.28
N THR A 186 10.20 11.23 6.32
CA THR A 186 11.10 11.02 5.18
C THR A 186 12.48 10.58 5.58
N ILE A 187 13.10 9.74 4.76
CA ILE A 187 14.55 9.45 4.76
C ILE A 187 15.15 10.00 3.48
N GLU A 188 16.14 10.89 3.62
CA GLU A 188 16.97 11.42 2.51
C GLU A 188 16.16 11.95 1.31
N ASN A 189 14.91 12.38 1.51
CA ASN A 189 13.98 12.76 0.45
C ASN A 189 13.76 11.66 -0.62
N LYS A 190 14.03 10.40 -0.30
CA LYS A 190 13.80 9.25 -1.18
C LYS A 190 12.63 8.39 -0.72
N LEU A 191 12.39 8.34 0.57
CA LEU A 191 11.30 7.58 1.18
C LEU A 191 10.37 8.55 1.89
N TRP A 192 9.07 8.45 1.61
CA TRP A 192 8.04 9.30 2.18
C TRP A 192 6.90 8.43 2.70
N CYS A 193 6.79 8.32 4.02
CA CYS A 193 5.61 7.75 4.64
C CYS A 193 4.62 8.88 4.93
N VAL A 194 3.44 8.78 4.35
CA VAL A 194 2.38 9.79 4.44
C VAL A 194 1.23 9.37 5.36
N ASP A 195 1.35 8.26 6.05
CA ASP A 195 0.38 7.81 7.05
C ASP A 195 0.56 8.61 8.34
N CYS A 196 0.13 9.86 8.28
CA CYS A 196 0.19 10.82 9.36
C CYS A 196 -1.12 10.77 10.13
N ALA A 197 -1.28 9.77 10.95
CA ALA A 197 -2.51 9.59 11.67
C ALA A 197 -2.93 10.75 12.54
N MET A 198 -4.17 10.65 12.87
CA MET A 198 -4.89 11.26 14.00
C MET A 198 -4.13 12.36 14.74
N GLY A 199 -4.30 13.61 14.31
CA GLY A 199 -3.70 14.77 14.94
C GLY A 199 -2.93 15.68 13.99
N PHE A 200 -2.99 15.44 12.71
CA PHE A 200 -2.63 16.46 11.74
C PHE A 200 -3.75 17.52 11.77
N GLU A 201 -3.68 18.45 12.73
CA GLU A 201 -4.32 19.72 12.55
C GLU A 201 -3.61 20.40 11.38
N CYS A 202 -4.20 20.32 10.19
CA CYS A 202 -3.98 21.33 9.18
C CYS A 202 -4.41 22.65 9.82
N ASN A 203 -3.51 23.35 10.47
CA ASN A 203 -3.75 24.72 10.91
C ASN A 203 -4.19 25.47 9.67
N GLY A 204 -5.46 25.76 9.56
CA GLY A 204 -6.26 26.66 8.74
C GLY A 204 -5.73 27.37 7.52
N ASP A 205 -4.50 27.23 7.20
CA ASP A 205 -3.90 27.57 5.95
C ASP A 205 -3.94 26.33 5.08
N SER A 206 -4.60 26.43 3.96
CA SER A 206 -4.81 25.46 2.90
C SER A 206 -3.50 24.92 2.28
N ASN A 207 -2.59 24.51 3.12
CA ASN A 207 -1.42 23.75 2.73
C ASN A 207 -1.81 22.27 2.82
N SER A 208 -2.39 21.76 1.72
CA SER A 208 -2.10 20.42 1.28
C SER A 208 -0.65 20.13 1.64
N GLY A 209 -0.36 19.06 2.37
CA GLY A 209 1.02 18.69 2.65
C GLY A 209 1.73 18.44 1.34
N GLU A 210 2.38 19.45 0.79
CA GLU A 210 3.15 19.33 -0.42
C GLU A 210 4.41 18.52 -0.11
N ILE A 211 4.54 17.37 -0.74
CA ILE A 211 5.79 16.63 -0.77
C ILE A 211 6.67 17.39 -1.75
N ASN A 212 7.63 18.15 -1.23
CA ASN A 212 8.62 18.83 -2.06
C ASN A 212 9.67 17.82 -2.52
N ILE A 213 9.49 17.28 -3.71
CA ILE A 213 10.49 16.45 -4.38
C ILE A 213 11.55 17.41 -4.93
N PRO A 214 12.82 17.33 -4.47
CA PRO A 214 13.87 18.17 -4.98
C PRO A 214 14.10 17.88 -6.47
N ALA A 215 14.26 18.95 -7.26
CA ALA A 215 14.51 18.88 -8.69
C ALA A 215 15.90 18.28 -9.01
#